data_c543cdcc13f5aaa6c175d108b15a2aab
#
_entry.id   c543cdcc13f5aaa6c175d108b15a2aab
#
_cell.length_a   1.000
_cell.length_b   1.000
_cell.length_c   1.000
_cell.angle_alpha   90.00
_cell.angle_beta   90.00
_cell.angle_gamma   90.00
#
_symmetry.space_group_name_H-M   'P 1'
#
loop_
_entity.id
_entity.type
_entity.pdbx_description
1 polymer ?
#
loop_
_entity_poly.entity_id
_entity_poly.type
_entity_poly.pdbx_seq_one_letter_code
_entity_poly.pdbx_strand_id
1 'polypeptide(L)'
;MCSSDLDFVAPDNYSLDAKGFAEVCAAYAREDNPFFMPETIGDANMFRAMGEYNCLGNFFFGVEVLLTPEGEVRPERQTTIDSIQCTAAAAPLLLKYQGTGKIHTFIQEDNVPTWEKELDGFSILAEYGDKRAPWSGKDWRHRSPGWMPVPQAKFKAAYGLVFQAQKHEFYFVGANVRFFLRPQLTPQTVGSSVMLGDSISQNFSFIVSVDEGHFDKNGEFVVDRKRNGDEIGRRGFWVEPDIKVLRVITCD
;
A
#
# COMPACT_ATOMS: atom_id res chain seq x y z
N MET A 1 32.52 2.98 -22.99
CA MET A 1 32.77 4.05 -21.99
C MET A 1 33.23 3.38 -20.73
N CYS A 2 34.39 3.76 -20.20
CA CYS A 2 34.82 3.26 -18.90
C CYS A 2 33.93 3.84 -17.82
N SER A 3 33.24 2.98 -17.07
CA SER A 3 32.34 3.37 -15.96
C SER A 3 33.07 3.80 -14.69
N SER A 4 34.40 3.96 -14.75
CA SER A 4 35.27 4.24 -13.59
C SER A 4 35.04 5.64 -12.96
N ASP A 5 34.33 6.52 -13.64
CA ASP A 5 34.14 7.91 -13.22
C ASP A 5 32.68 8.25 -12.93
N LEU A 6 31.78 7.24 -12.87
CA LEU A 6 30.38 7.43 -12.56
C LEU A 6 30.06 6.76 -11.22
N ASP A 7 29.42 7.48 -10.32
CA ASP A 7 28.97 6.94 -9.03
C ASP A 7 27.81 5.95 -9.21
N PHE A 8 26.93 6.18 -10.17
CA PHE A 8 25.83 5.28 -10.54
C PHE A 8 25.27 5.61 -11.93
N VAL A 9 24.47 4.69 -12.48
CA VAL A 9 23.72 4.87 -13.72
C VAL A 9 22.24 4.72 -13.42
N ALA A 10 21.42 5.67 -13.88
CA ALA A 10 20.00 5.73 -13.63
C ALA A 10 19.21 5.70 -14.95
N PRO A 11 18.14 4.89 -15.06
CA PRO A 11 17.29 4.86 -16.24
C PRO A 11 16.15 5.85 -16.17
N ASP A 12 15.75 6.37 -17.31
CA ASP A 12 14.41 6.87 -17.53
C ASP A 12 13.51 5.67 -17.86
N ASN A 13 12.35 5.57 -17.19
CA ASN A 13 11.46 4.43 -17.40
C ASN A 13 10.02 4.89 -17.63
N TYR A 14 9.63 4.87 -18.88
CA TYR A 14 8.28 5.26 -19.33
C TYR A 14 7.38 4.07 -19.67
N SER A 15 7.78 2.84 -19.31
CA SER A 15 6.96 1.65 -19.55
C SER A 15 5.69 1.70 -18.71
N LEU A 16 4.54 1.59 -19.37
CA LEU A 16 3.23 1.55 -18.71
C LEU A 16 2.87 0.13 -18.25
N ASP A 17 3.33 -0.90 -18.96
CA ASP A 17 3.10 -2.28 -18.59
C ASP A 17 4.03 -2.74 -17.48
N ALA A 18 3.51 -3.61 -16.61
CA ALA A 18 4.21 -4.08 -15.44
C ALA A 18 5.50 -4.84 -15.78
N LYS A 19 5.51 -5.62 -16.85
CA LYS A 19 6.66 -6.44 -17.24
C LYS A 19 7.80 -5.59 -17.75
N GLY A 20 7.54 -4.72 -18.72
CA GLY A 20 8.56 -3.82 -19.28
C GLY A 20 9.15 -2.90 -18.21
N PHE A 21 8.31 -2.41 -17.29
CA PHE A 21 8.76 -1.62 -16.17
C PHE A 21 9.71 -2.42 -15.25
N ALA A 22 9.33 -3.63 -14.89
CA ALA A 22 10.11 -4.51 -14.02
C ALA A 22 11.45 -4.92 -14.66
N GLU A 23 11.48 -5.17 -15.97
CA GLU A 23 12.71 -5.51 -16.71
C GLU A 23 13.74 -4.36 -16.63
N VAL A 24 13.30 -3.12 -16.78
CA VAL A 24 14.20 -1.96 -16.61
C VAL A 24 14.67 -1.86 -15.16
N CYS A 25 13.77 -1.97 -14.18
CA CYS A 25 14.17 -1.95 -12.77
C CYS A 25 15.21 -3.01 -12.45
N ALA A 26 15.00 -4.25 -12.88
CA ALA A 26 15.92 -5.36 -12.64
C ALA A 26 17.31 -5.15 -13.28
N ALA A 27 17.37 -4.48 -14.42
CA ALA A 27 18.62 -4.19 -15.10
C ALA A 27 19.50 -3.17 -14.35
N TYR A 28 18.89 -2.28 -13.56
CA TYR A 28 19.60 -1.22 -12.85
C TYR A 28 19.68 -1.42 -11.34
N ALA A 29 18.79 -2.20 -10.73
CA ALA A 29 18.81 -2.54 -9.30
C ALA A 29 19.85 -3.63 -9.00
N ARG A 30 21.13 -3.27 -9.07
CA ARG A 30 22.26 -4.17 -8.90
C ARG A 30 23.05 -3.79 -7.66
N GLU A 31 23.79 -4.73 -7.09
CA GLU A 31 24.63 -4.49 -5.90
C GLU A 31 25.69 -3.40 -6.12
N ASP A 32 26.17 -3.27 -7.36
CA ASP A 32 27.20 -2.29 -7.77
C ASP A 32 26.58 -0.96 -8.28
N ASN A 33 25.27 -0.79 -8.23
CA ASN A 33 24.59 0.40 -8.74
C ASN A 33 23.42 0.81 -7.82
N PRO A 34 23.56 1.89 -7.03
CA PRO A 34 22.44 2.46 -6.30
C PRO A 34 21.31 2.83 -7.25
N PHE A 35 20.18 2.12 -7.13
CA PHE A 35 19.10 2.28 -8.08
C PHE A 35 18.28 3.55 -7.79
N PHE A 36 18.25 4.43 -8.77
CA PHE A 36 17.51 5.68 -8.77
C PHE A 36 16.84 5.88 -10.13
N MET A 37 15.63 6.43 -10.17
CA MET A 37 14.86 6.63 -11.40
C MET A 37 14.54 8.12 -11.56
N PRO A 38 15.33 8.85 -12.36
CA PRO A 38 15.17 10.30 -12.49
C PRO A 38 13.92 10.70 -13.26
N GLU A 39 13.40 9.81 -14.13
CA GLU A 39 12.20 10.09 -14.91
C GLU A 39 11.29 8.86 -15.02
N THR A 40 10.00 9.04 -14.68
CA THR A 40 8.95 8.04 -14.84
C THR A 40 7.59 8.72 -15.04
N ILE A 41 6.61 7.96 -15.54
CA ILE A 41 5.23 8.43 -15.71
C ILE A 41 4.20 7.53 -15.00
N GLY A 42 4.65 6.47 -14.36
CA GLY A 42 3.75 5.47 -13.80
C GLY A 42 3.34 5.75 -12.36
N ASP A 43 2.05 5.70 -12.06
CA ASP A 43 1.54 5.87 -10.71
C ASP A 43 1.85 4.64 -9.82
N ALA A 44 1.29 3.49 -10.16
CA ALA A 44 1.46 2.24 -9.42
C ALA A 44 2.90 1.70 -9.51
N ASN A 45 3.55 1.87 -10.65
CA ASN A 45 4.91 1.37 -10.90
C ASN A 45 5.97 2.04 -10.00
N MET A 46 5.72 3.26 -9.50
CA MET A 46 6.60 3.90 -8.52
C MET A 46 6.70 3.03 -7.24
N PHE A 47 5.60 2.44 -6.79
CA PHE A 47 5.58 1.55 -5.63
C PHE A 47 6.34 0.24 -5.89
N ARG A 48 6.26 -0.29 -7.12
CA ARG A 48 7.07 -1.44 -7.55
C ARG A 48 8.56 -1.13 -7.46
N ALA A 49 8.99 -0.01 -8.02
CA ALA A 49 10.40 0.39 -7.97
C ALA A 49 10.91 0.49 -6.53
N MET A 50 10.15 1.13 -5.64
CA MET A 50 10.57 1.31 -4.25
C MET A 50 10.52 0.03 -3.42
N GLY A 51 9.46 -0.76 -3.55
CA GLY A 51 9.22 -1.91 -2.67
C GLY A 51 9.85 -3.21 -3.15
N GLU A 52 9.97 -3.43 -4.47
CA GLU A 52 10.53 -4.66 -5.03
C GLU A 52 12.01 -4.52 -5.43
N TYR A 53 12.42 -3.32 -5.82
CA TYR A 53 13.76 -3.06 -6.36
C TYR A 53 14.59 -2.10 -5.51
N ASN A 54 14.13 -1.71 -4.34
CA ASN A 54 14.82 -0.79 -3.42
C ASN A 54 15.23 0.53 -4.08
N CYS A 55 14.41 1.06 -5.01
CA CYS A 55 14.67 2.32 -5.66
C CYS A 55 14.73 3.45 -4.62
N LEU A 56 15.83 4.17 -4.59
CA LEU A 56 16.11 5.24 -3.62
C LEU A 56 15.20 6.46 -3.81
N GLY A 57 14.74 6.66 -5.04
CA GLY A 57 13.79 7.71 -5.40
C GLY A 57 13.38 7.58 -6.84
N ASN A 58 12.16 8.03 -7.12
CA ASN A 58 11.66 8.12 -8.48
C ASN A 58 10.89 9.44 -8.64
N PHE A 59 11.02 10.07 -9.82
CA PHE A 59 10.44 11.36 -10.10
C PHE A 59 9.50 11.27 -11.29
N PHE A 60 8.35 11.91 -11.13
CA PHE A 60 7.40 12.06 -12.21
C PHE A 60 7.89 13.11 -13.20
N PHE A 61 8.01 12.72 -14.48
CA PHE A 61 8.37 13.65 -15.54
C PHE A 61 7.18 14.55 -15.88
N GLY A 62 7.42 15.84 -16.03
CA GLY A 62 6.39 16.80 -16.40
C GLY A 62 5.46 17.16 -15.24
N VAL A 63 6.00 17.40 -14.04
CA VAL A 63 5.21 17.80 -12.86
C VAL A 63 4.34 19.03 -13.08
N GLU A 64 4.72 19.91 -14.01
CA GLU A 64 3.97 21.10 -14.40
C GLU A 64 2.62 20.78 -15.04
N VAL A 65 2.46 19.58 -15.62
CA VAL A 65 1.16 19.17 -16.21
C VAL A 65 0.19 18.59 -15.18
N LEU A 66 0.59 18.46 -13.92
CA LEU A 66 -0.29 17.97 -12.86
C LEU A 66 -1.30 19.01 -12.42
N LEU A 67 -0.97 20.28 -12.56
CA LEU A 67 -1.79 21.40 -12.13
C LEU A 67 -2.34 22.20 -13.31
N THR A 68 -3.44 22.91 -13.06
CA THR A 68 -3.94 23.95 -13.95
C THR A 68 -3.11 25.23 -13.79
N PRO A 69 -3.24 26.22 -14.70
CA PRO A 69 -2.61 27.53 -14.50
C PRO A 69 -2.99 28.23 -13.19
N GLU A 70 -4.16 27.91 -12.63
CA GLU A 70 -4.68 28.44 -11.37
C GLU A 70 -4.11 27.69 -10.14
N GLY A 71 -3.33 26.62 -10.36
CA GLY A 71 -2.73 25.81 -9.31
C GLY A 71 -3.61 24.68 -8.77
N GLU A 72 -4.72 24.39 -9.41
CA GLU A 72 -5.60 23.28 -9.03
C GLU A 72 -5.13 21.96 -9.67
N VAL A 73 -5.33 20.85 -8.96
CA VAL A 73 -5.02 19.51 -9.50
C VAL A 73 -5.94 19.21 -10.67
N ARG A 74 -5.37 18.82 -11.80
CA ARG A 74 -6.15 18.34 -12.95
C ARG A 74 -6.83 17.02 -12.58
N PRO A 75 -8.16 16.88 -12.78
CA PRO A 75 -8.89 15.66 -12.39
C PRO A 75 -8.32 14.38 -12.98
N GLU A 76 -7.81 14.41 -14.21
CA GLU A 76 -7.17 13.27 -14.87
C GLU A 76 -5.81 12.92 -14.30
N ARG A 77 -5.22 13.79 -13.46
CA ARG A 77 -3.93 13.62 -12.79
C ARG A 77 -4.06 13.30 -11.30
N GLN A 78 -5.26 13.20 -10.78
CA GLN A 78 -5.49 12.96 -9.36
C GLN A 78 -4.79 11.68 -8.87
N THR A 79 -4.78 10.61 -9.66
CA THR A 79 -4.10 9.35 -9.29
C THR A 79 -2.59 9.55 -9.14
N THR A 80 -1.98 10.36 -9.99
CA THR A 80 -0.55 10.68 -9.89
C THR A 80 -0.27 11.49 -8.63
N ILE A 81 -1.08 12.49 -8.32
CA ILE A 81 -0.96 13.26 -7.08
C ILE A 81 -1.14 12.35 -5.86
N ASP A 82 -2.15 11.47 -5.87
CA ASP A 82 -2.40 10.50 -4.80
C ASP A 82 -1.17 9.61 -4.58
N SER A 83 -0.53 9.12 -5.64
CA SER A 83 0.67 8.28 -5.55
C SER A 83 1.88 9.03 -4.98
N ILE A 84 2.07 10.27 -5.38
CA ILE A 84 3.13 11.14 -4.83
C ILE A 84 2.89 11.38 -3.33
N GLN A 85 1.67 11.68 -2.93
CA GLN A 85 1.31 11.91 -1.53
C GLN A 85 1.49 10.63 -0.68
N CYS A 86 1.08 9.47 -1.19
CA CYS A 86 1.32 8.19 -0.54
C CYS A 86 2.82 7.90 -0.38
N THR A 87 3.62 8.18 -1.41
CA THR A 87 5.08 8.03 -1.35
C THR A 87 5.70 8.93 -0.30
N ALA A 88 5.30 10.20 -0.27
CA ALA A 88 5.78 11.15 0.74
C ALA A 88 5.41 10.71 2.16
N ALA A 89 4.20 10.20 2.36
CA ALA A 89 3.76 9.66 3.65
C ALA A 89 4.54 8.41 4.06
N ALA A 90 4.93 7.57 3.09
CA ALA A 90 5.73 6.36 3.31
C ALA A 90 7.23 6.65 3.55
N ALA A 91 7.73 7.85 3.26
CA ALA A 91 9.16 8.14 3.27
C ALA A 91 9.89 7.73 4.58
N PRO A 92 9.37 7.99 5.80
CA PRO A 92 10.02 7.55 7.03
C PRO A 92 10.14 6.02 7.14
N LEU A 93 9.14 5.29 6.64
CA LEU A 93 9.14 3.83 6.61
C LEU A 93 10.10 3.28 5.54
N LEU A 94 10.12 3.89 4.36
CA LEU A 94 11.06 3.55 3.30
C LEU A 94 12.50 3.70 3.77
N LEU A 95 12.86 4.85 4.36
CA LEU A 95 14.19 5.10 4.91
C LEU A 95 14.60 4.08 5.98
N LYS A 96 13.64 3.59 6.76
CA LYS A 96 13.89 2.63 7.83
C LYS A 96 13.97 1.19 7.37
N TYR A 97 13.17 0.78 6.40
CA TYR A 97 12.97 -0.63 6.05
C TYR A 97 13.44 -1.03 4.66
N GLN A 98 13.87 -0.08 3.82
CA GLN A 98 14.39 -0.40 2.50
C GLN A 98 15.62 -1.31 2.59
N GLY A 99 15.69 -2.33 1.73
CA GLY A 99 16.76 -3.34 1.76
C GLY A 99 16.66 -4.38 2.89
N THR A 100 15.66 -4.30 3.80
CA THR A 100 15.53 -5.23 4.94
C THR A 100 14.64 -6.44 4.68
N GLY A 101 13.97 -6.50 3.52
CA GLY A 101 12.96 -7.52 3.20
C GLY A 101 11.60 -7.33 3.90
N LYS A 102 11.40 -6.21 4.60
CA LYS A 102 10.19 -5.89 5.35
C LYS A 102 9.16 -5.05 4.61
N ILE A 103 9.43 -4.74 3.34
CA ILE A 103 8.53 -3.99 2.46
C ILE A 103 7.91 -4.95 1.46
N HIS A 104 6.59 -4.91 1.33
CA HIS A 104 5.85 -5.72 0.38
C HIS A 104 4.96 -4.82 -0.46
N THR A 105 5.11 -4.91 -1.78
CA THR A 105 4.35 -4.13 -2.74
C THR A 105 3.07 -4.85 -3.10
N PHE A 106 1.96 -4.12 -3.15
CA PHE A 106 0.73 -4.60 -3.77
C PHE A 106 0.34 -3.66 -4.91
N ILE A 107 0.04 -4.22 -6.06
CA ILE A 107 -0.38 -3.49 -7.26
C ILE A 107 -1.47 -4.29 -7.94
N GLN A 108 -2.56 -3.64 -8.28
CA GLN A 108 -3.60 -4.24 -9.10
C GLN A 108 -3.11 -4.37 -10.54
N GLU A 109 -2.97 -5.62 -10.96
CA GLU A 109 -2.69 -5.95 -12.35
C GLU A 109 -3.97 -6.43 -13.04
N ASP A 110 -4.00 -6.34 -14.38
CA ASP A 110 -5.13 -6.79 -15.17
C ASP A 110 -5.46 -8.26 -14.86
N ASN A 111 -6.74 -8.51 -14.59
CA ASN A 111 -7.28 -9.83 -14.27
C ASN A 111 -6.80 -10.47 -12.95
N VAL A 112 -6.06 -9.77 -12.10
CA VAL A 112 -5.68 -10.23 -10.76
C VAL A 112 -6.50 -9.48 -9.72
N PRO A 113 -7.57 -10.08 -9.17
CA PRO A 113 -8.48 -9.38 -8.25
C PRO A 113 -7.96 -9.26 -6.82
N THR A 114 -6.90 -9.98 -6.48
CA THR A 114 -6.39 -10.09 -5.12
C THR A 114 -4.88 -10.20 -5.11
N TRP A 115 -4.29 -9.79 -4.00
CA TRP A 115 -2.90 -10.04 -3.66
C TRP A 115 -2.87 -10.70 -2.28
N GLU A 116 -2.00 -11.68 -2.10
CA GLU A 116 -1.86 -12.40 -0.83
C GLU A 116 -0.38 -12.54 -0.46
N LYS A 117 -0.09 -12.38 0.83
CA LYS A 117 1.26 -12.51 1.36
C LYS A 117 1.23 -13.12 2.76
N GLU A 118 2.07 -14.13 2.95
CA GLU A 118 2.33 -14.70 4.27
C GLU A 118 3.45 -13.93 4.97
N LEU A 119 3.17 -13.42 6.16
CA LEU A 119 4.10 -12.64 6.97
C LEU A 119 3.99 -13.06 8.45
N ASP A 120 5.07 -13.57 9.02
CA ASP A 120 5.26 -13.86 10.48
C ASP A 120 4.00 -14.24 11.26
N GLY A 121 3.33 -15.30 10.82
CA GLY A 121 2.14 -15.82 11.49
C GLY A 121 0.83 -15.20 11.01
N PHE A 122 0.84 -14.32 10.01
CA PHE A 122 -0.35 -13.76 9.40
C PHE A 122 -0.36 -13.98 7.89
N SER A 123 -1.53 -14.26 7.35
CA SER A 123 -1.84 -14.13 5.93
C SER A 123 -2.51 -12.77 5.71
N ILE A 124 -1.92 -11.94 4.87
CA ILE A 124 -2.46 -10.64 4.49
C ILE A 124 -3.06 -10.78 3.10
N LEU A 125 -4.36 -10.62 3.01
CA LEU A 125 -5.10 -10.62 1.76
C LEU A 125 -5.51 -9.19 1.41
N ALA A 126 -5.12 -8.71 0.22
CA ALA A 126 -5.62 -7.50 -0.39
C ALA A 126 -6.67 -7.83 -1.44
N GLU A 127 -7.86 -7.26 -1.33
CA GLU A 127 -8.86 -7.28 -2.37
C GLU A 127 -8.89 -5.92 -3.08
N TYR A 128 -8.62 -5.97 -4.36
CA TYR A 128 -8.69 -4.79 -5.21
C TYR A 128 -10.14 -4.53 -5.62
N GLY A 129 -10.57 -3.34 -5.40
CA GLY A 129 -11.81 -2.71 -5.76
C GLY A 129 -12.93 -3.54 -6.32
N ASP A 130 -14.04 -3.21 -6.13
CA ASP A 130 -15.33 -3.17 -6.74
C ASP A 130 -16.30 -4.36 -6.66
N LYS A 131 -16.05 -5.47 -7.33
CA LYS A 131 -17.12 -6.48 -7.56
C LYS A 131 -17.45 -7.32 -6.35
N ARG A 132 -16.52 -7.45 -5.42
CA ARG A 132 -16.67 -8.26 -4.20
C ARG A 132 -16.84 -7.39 -2.96
N ALA A 133 -16.63 -6.10 -3.10
CA ALA A 133 -16.70 -5.13 -2.03
C ALA A 133 -17.75 -4.07 -2.34
N PRO A 134 -19.04 -4.34 -2.13
CA PRO A 134 -20.12 -3.38 -2.35
C PRO A 134 -19.99 -2.11 -1.50
N TRP A 135 -18.93 -2.00 -0.74
CA TRP A 135 -18.66 -0.99 0.27
C TRP A 135 -17.40 -0.18 0.01
N SER A 136 -16.91 -0.17 -1.19
CA SER A 136 -15.72 0.56 -1.56
C SER A 136 -16.00 2.04 -1.75
N GLY A 137 -15.04 2.85 -1.36
CA GLY A 137 -15.07 4.30 -1.52
C GLY A 137 -15.21 5.07 -0.21
N LYS A 138 -14.90 6.35 -0.27
CA LYS A 138 -14.89 7.28 0.88
C LYS A 138 -16.20 7.35 1.64
N ASP A 139 -17.33 7.09 0.96
CA ASP A 139 -18.66 7.28 1.51
C ASP A 139 -19.02 6.32 2.65
N TRP A 140 -18.46 5.11 2.66
CA TRP A 140 -18.78 4.16 3.72
C TRP A 140 -18.18 4.55 5.08
N ARG A 141 -17.01 5.19 5.09
CA ARG A 141 -16.35 5.67 6.32
C ARG A 141 -17.18 6.73 7.04
N HIS A 142 -18.01 7.43 6.30
CA HIS A 142 -18.74 8.59 6.81
C HIS A 142 -20.24 8.35 6.98
N ARG A 143 -20.82 7.30 6.40
CA ARG A 143 -22.29 7.22 6.26
C ARG A 143 -22.94 5.91 6.60
N SER A 144 -22.19 4.80 6.72
CA SER A 144 -22.90 3.54 6.65
C SER A 144 -22.64 2.63 7.81
N PRO A 145 -23.68 2.24 8.53
CA PRO A 145 -23.71 0.96 9.16
C PRO A 145 -23.35 -0.06 8.07
N GLY A 146 -22.42 -0.92 8.36
CA GLY A 146 -21.81 -1.82 7.40
C GLY A 146 -22.72 -2.79 6.64
N TRP A 147 -24.01 -2.59 6.58
CA TRP A 147 -25.02 -3.39 5.87
C TRP A 147 -25.70 -2.64 4.71
N MET A 148 -25.45 -1.33 4.53
CA MET A 148 -26.02 -0.57 3.41
C MET A 148 -25.12 -0.62 2.17
N PRO A 149 -25.67 -0.89 0.97
CA PRO A 149 -24.93 -0.79 -0.27
C PRO A 149 -24.46 0.64 -0.52
N VAL A 150 -23.18 0.83 -0.75
CA VAL A 150 -22.64 2.10 -1.26
C VAL A 150 -22.52 1.98 -2.77
N PRO A 151 -22.94 3.01 -3.54
CA PRO A 151 -22.73 3.00 -4.98
C PRO A 151 -21.26 2.74 -5.30
N GLN A 152 -21.03 1.80 -6.19
CA GLN A 152 -19.66 1.47 -6.64
C GLN A 152 -19.03 2.72 -7.24
N ALA A 153 -18.03 3.26 -6.57
CA ALA A 153 -17.15 4.21 -7.22
C ALA A 153 -16.41 3.47 -8.34
N LYS A 154 -16.20 4.12 -9.49
CA LYS A 154 -15.29 3.60 -10.50
C LYS A 154 -13.90 3.54 -9.89
N PHE A 155 -13.42 2.34 -9.63
CA PHE A 155 -12.13 2.15 -9.05
C PHE A 155 -11.03 2.60 -10.00
N LYS A 156 -10.17 3.40 -9.47
CA LYS A 156 -8.84 3.59 -9.99
C LYS A 156 -7.98 2.41 -9.57
N ALA A 157 -6.86 2.17 -10.25
CA ALA A 157 -5.92 1.11 -9.88
C ALA A 157 -5.57 1.18 -8.39
N ALA A 158 -5.51 0.00 -7.76
CA ALA A 158 -5.04 -0.12 -6.39
C ALA A 158 -3.53 -0.34 -6.37
N TYR A 159 -2.84 0.31 -5.46
CA TYR A 159 -1.39 0.22 -5.32
C TYR A 159 -0.95 0.63 -3.92
N GLY A 160 0.24 0.21 -3.53
CA GLY A 160 0.87 0.67 -2.30
C GLY A 160 1.88 -0.30 -1.71
N LEU A 161 2.21 -0.05 -0.46
CA LEU A 161 3.20 -0.77 0.32
C LEU A 161 2.62 -1.26 1.65
N VAL A 162 3.01 -2.46 2.03
CA VAL A 162 2.85 -2.99 3.38
C VAL A 162 4.23 -3.09 4.00
N PHE A 163 4.39 -2.54 5.19
CA PHE A 163 5.62 -2.63 5.97
C PHE A 163 5.37 -3.50 7.19
N GLN A 164 6.18 -4.53 7.35
CA GLN A 164 6.18 -5.34 8.56
C GLN A 164 7.21 -4.77 9.54
N ALA A 165 6.77 -3.91 10.43
CA ALA A 165 7.68 -3.27 11.39
C ALA A 165 8.17 -4.26 12.46
N GLN A 166 7.22 -5.00 13.05
CA GLN A 166 7.45 -6.04 14.04
C GLN A 166 6.47 -7.20 13.81
N LYS A 167 6.57 -8.29 14.59
CA LYS A 167 5.67 -9.45 14.48
C LYS A 167 4.19 -9.06 14.46
N HIS A 168 3.79 -8.09 15.27
CA HIS A 168 2.40 -7.68 15.46
C HIS A 168 2.14 -6.23 15.07
N GLU A 169 3.02 -5.61 14.29
CA GLU A 169 2.88 -4.23 13.87
C GLU A 169 3.15 -4.08 12.38
N PHE A 170 2.12 -3.61 11.68
CA PHE A 170 2.14 -3.40 10.25
C PHE A 170 1.76 -1.97 9.92
N TYR A 171 2.37 -1.43 8.88
CA TYR A 171 1.95 -0.15 8.29
C TYR A 171 1.52 -0.36 6.85
N PHE A 172 0.47 0.35 6.45
CA PHE A 172 -0.09 0.31 5.11
C PHE A 172 -0.15 1.72 4.56
N VAL A 173 0.33 1.89 3.33
CA VAL A 173 0.26 3.14 2.59
C VAL A 173 -0.12 2.83 1.16
N GLY A 174 -1.08 3.53 0.60
CA GLY A 174 -1.51 3.28 -0.77
C GLY A 174 -2.92 3.74 -1.06
N ALA A 175 -3.53 3.16 -2.06
CA ALA A 175 -4.81 3.59 -2.59
C ALA A 175 -5.72 2.43 -2.99
N ASN A 176 -7.02 2.61 -2.81
CA ASN A 176 -8.11 1.84 -3.42
C ASN A 176 -8.09 0.33 -3.11
N VAL A 177 -7.68 -0.07 -1.91
CA VAL A 177 -7.54 -1.47 -1.53
C VAL A 177 -8.18 -1.75 -0.18
N ARG A 178 -8.72 -2.97 -0.05
CA ARG A 178 -9.24 -3.50 1.20
C ARG A 178 -8.37 -4.66 1.66
N PHE A 179 -7.94 -4.62 2.91
CA PHE A 179 -7.12 -5.65 3.52
C PHE A 179 -7.87 -6.48 4.54
N PHE A 180 -7.50 -7.76 4.57
CA PHE A 180 -7.86 -8.71 5.61
C PHE A 180 -6.57 -9.30 6.17
N LEU A 181 -6.46 -9.33 7.49
CA LEU A 181 -5.39 -10.04 8.19
C LEU A 181 -5.98 -11.29 8.83
N ARG A 182 -5.38 -12.43 8.52
CA ARG A 182 -5.76 -13.73 9.08
C ARG A 182 -4.53 -14.32 9.78
N PRO A 183 -4.63 -14.72 11.06
CA PRO A 183 -3.55 -15.45 11.69
C PRO A 183 -3.38 -16.79 10.98
N GLN A 184 -2.15 -17.24 10.84
CA GLN A 184 -1.87 -18.61 10.44
C GLN A 184 -2.28 -19.53 11.58
N LEU A 185 -3.31 -20.34 11.34
CA LEU A 185 -3.86 -21.22 12.36
C LEU A 185 -2.87 -22.36 12.66
N THR A 186 -2.39 -22.42 13.86
CA THR A 186 -1.71 -23.63 14.38
C THR A 186 -2.74 -24.67 14.81
N PRO A 187 -2.40 -25.96 14.93
CA PRO A 187 -3.31 -26.98 15.44
C PRO A 187 -3.90 -26.64 16.83
N GLN A 188 -3.19 -25.88 17.66
CA GLN A 188 -3.67 -25.42 18.95
C GLN A 188 -4.73 -24.32 18.85
N THR A 189 -4.64 -23.45 17.82
CA THR A 189 -5.60 -22.37 17.59
C THR A 189 -6.86 -22.83 16.86
N VAL A 190 -6.81 -23.91 16.11
CA VAL A 190 -7.97 -24.47 15.41
C VAL A 190 -9.07 -24.90 16.39
N GLY A 191 -8.70 -25.47 17.55
CA GLY A 191 -9.66 -25.89 18.58
C GLY A 191 -10.46 -24.71 19.17
N SER A 192 -9.87 -23.53 19.26
CA SER A 192 -10.54 -22.32 19.77
C SER A 192 -11.41 -21.65 18.71
N SER A 193 -11.04 -21.76 17.44
CA SER A 193 -11.75 -21.12 16.32
C SER A 193 -13.09 -21.82 16.00
N VAL A 194 -13.14 -23.15 16.17
CA VAL A 194 -14.36 -23.94 15.90
C VAL A 194 -15.50 -23.60 16.87
N MET A 195 -15.17 -23.17 18.09
CA MET A 195 -16.18 -22.79 19.09
C MET A 195 -16.85 -21.44 18.83
N LEU A 196 -16.26 -20.57 18.03
CA LEU A 196 -16.76 -19.22 17.78
C LEU A 196 -17.60 -19.09 16.49
N GLY A 197 -17.75 -20.18 15.74
CA GLY A 197 -18.49 -20.24 14.46
C GLY A 197 -17.83 -19.41 13.36
N ASP A 198 -17.86 -19.92 12.14
CA ASP A 198 -17.21 -19.36 10.93
C ASP A 198 -17.46 -17.87 10.66
N SER A 199 -18.43 -17.28 11.31
CA SER A 199 -18.88 -15.93 11.03
C SER A 199 -18.24 -14.85 11.91
N ILE A 200 -17.62 -15.20 13.02
CA ILE A 200 -17.04 -14.23 13.98
C ILE A 200 -15.51 -14.17 13.87
N SER A 201 -14.91 -15.22 13.34
CA SER A 201 -13.50 -15.51 13.55
C SER A 201 -12.52 -14.72 12.70
N GLN A 202 -12.96 -14.02 11.67
CA GLN A 202 -11.97 -13.74 10.62
C GLN A 202 -11.11 -12.49 10.82
N ASN A 203 -11.49 -11.52 11.64
CA ASN A 203 -10.63 -10.35 11.88
C ASN A 203 -10.73 -9.74 13.28
N PHE A 204 -11.81 -9.99 14.02
CA PHE A 204 -12.05 -9.29 15.27
C PHE A 204 -11.13 -9.66 16.42
N SER A 205 -10.70 -10.92 16.46
CA SER A 205 -9.99 -11.44 17.65
C SER A 205 -8.49 -11.12 17.64
N PHE A 206 -7.94 -10.71 16.51
CA PHE A 206 -6.49 -10.59 16.32
C PHE A 206 -6.03 -9.15 16.03
N ILE A 207 -6.92 -8.27 15.61
CA ILE A 207 -6.62 -6.86 15.42
C ILE A 207 -6.92 -6.11 16.72
N VAL A 208 -5.87 -5.58 17.33
CA VAL A 208 -5.95 -4.77 18.56
C VAL A 208 -6.32 -3.34 18.25
N SER A 209 -5.69 -2.76 17.21
CA SER A 209 -6.03 -1.42 16.73
C SER A 209 -5.74 -1.26 15.25
N VAL A 210 -6.49 -0.36 14.64
CA VAL A 210 -6.22 0.20 13.32
C VAL A 210 -6.25 1.72 13.46
N ASP A 211 -5.09 2.34 13.33
CA ASP A 211 -4.86 3.75 13.58
C ASP A 211 -4.50 4.47 12.28
N GLU A 212 -5.25 5.50 11.91
CA GLU A 212 -4.87 6.44 10.86
C GLU A 212 -3.92 7.48 11.45
N GLY A 213 -2.85 7.82 10.74
CA GLY A 213 -1.89 8.77 11.27
C GLY A 213 -0.81 9.19 10.29
N HIS A 214 0.21 9.78 10.84
CA HIS A 214 1.37 10.26 10.09
C HIS A 214 2.64 10.17 10.96
N PHE A 215 3.79 10.32 10.34
CA PHE A 215 5.05 10.47 11.08
C PHE A 215 5.35 11.96 11.28
N ASP A 216 5.72 12.32 12.50
CA ASP A 216 6.16 13.67 12.83
C ASP A 216 7.61 13.93 12.35
N LYS A 217 8.11 15.15 12.61
CA LYS A 217 9.48 15.54 12.25
C LYS A 217 10.58 14.74 12.95
N ASN A 218 10.26 14.00 14.01
CA ASN A 218 11.19 13.15 14.74
C ASN A 218 11.12 11.68 14.26
N GLY A 219 10.21 11.37 13.32
CA GLY A 219 9.95 10.02 12.84
C GLY A 219 9.06 9.19 13.75
N GLU A 220 8.37 9.81 14.72
CA GLU A 220 7.41 9.15 15.59
C GLU A 220 6.02 9.12 14.96
N PHE A 221 5.35 7.96 15.07
CA PHE A 221 4.00 7.81 14.52
C PHE A 221 2.96 8.50 15.42
N VAL A 222 2.28 9.48 14.86
CA VAL A 222 1.21 10.24 15.52
C VAL A 222 -0.13 9.74 15.03
N VAL A 223 -0.99 9.36 15.96
CA VAL A 223 -2.36 8.89 15.66
C VAL A 223 -3.28 10.10 15.47
N ASP A 224 -3.79 10.25 14.26
CA ASP A 224 -4.80 11.27 13.93
C ASP A 224 -6.20 10.76 14.28
N ARG A 225 -6.47 9.46 14.02
CA ARG A 225 -7.77 8.83 14.25
C ARG A 225 -7.63 7.32 14.51
N LYS A 226 -8.39 6.80 15.46
CA LYS A 226 -8.57 5.36 15.65
C LYS A 226 -9.83 4.89 14.93
N ARG A 227 -9.74 3.78 14.21
CA ARG A 227 -10.91 3.14 13.61
C ARG A 227 -11.67 2.33 14.65
N ASN A 228 -12.99 2.35 14.55
CA ASN A 228 -13.84 1.53 15.41
C ASN A 228 -14.04 0.12 14.85
N GLY A 229 -14.71 -0.76 15.62
CA GLY A 229 -14.94 -2.15 15.24
C GLY A 229 -15.73 -2.35 13.94
N ASP A 230 -16.64 -1.45 13.62
CA ASP A 230 -17.42 -1.52 12.37
C ASP A 230 -16.58 -1.25 11.13
N GLU A 231 -15.52 -0.47 11.29
CA GLU A 231 -14.60 -0.09 10.21
C GLU A 231 -13.49 -1.12 9.96
N ILE A 232 -13.25 -2.02 10.92
CA ILE A 232 -12.16 -3.00 10.87
C ILE A 232 -12.62 -4.45 10.92
N GLY A 233 -13.91 -4.68 11.15
CA GLY A 233 -14.49 -6.00 11.38
C GLY A 233 -14.51 -6.93 10.18
N ARG A 234 -15.56 -7.74 10.05
CA ARG A 234 -15.73 -8.79 9.03
C ARG A 234 -15.43 -8.38 7.59
N ARG A 235 -15.34 -7.07 7.32
CA ARG A 235 -15.18 -6.51 5.98
C ARG A 235 -13.79 -6.07 5.66
N GLY A 236 -12.84 -6.33 6.55
CA GLY A 236 -11.50 -5.83 6.40
C GLY A 236 -11.43 -4.31 6.61
N PHE A 237 -10.26 -3.74 6.40
CA PHE A 237 -10.05 -2.30 6.48
C PHE A 237 -9.55 -1.72 5.16
N TRP A 238 -10.00 -0.49 4.87
CA TRP A 238 -9.65 0.19 3.63
C TRP A 238 -8.39 1.03 3.79
N VAL A 239 -7.56 1.04 2.73
CA VAL A 239 -6.46 1.96 2.54
C VAL A 239 -6.81 2.86 1.36
N GLU A 240 -6.81 4.15 1.61
CA GLU A 240 -7.22 5.19 0.68
C GLU A 240 -6.14 6.27 0.60
N PRO A 241 -6.01 6.98 -0.53
CA PRO A 241 -4.89 7.92 -0.72
C PRO A 241 -4.95 9.15 0.19
N ASP A 242 -6.10 9.48 0.75
CA ASP A 242 -6.25 10.55 1.74
C ASP A 242 -5.85 10.15 3.16
N ILE A 243 -5.59 8.86 3.39
CA ILE A 243 -5.00 8.35 4.63
C ILE A 243 -3.49 8.33 4.45
N LYS A 244 -2.79 9.13 5.24
CA LYS A 244 -1.34 9.23 5.13
C LYS A 244 -0.68 7.88 5.38
N VAL A 245 -0.90 7.33 6.59
CA VAL A 245 -0.38 6.01 6.98
C VAL A 245 -1.44 5.32 7.83
N LEU A 246 -1.66 4.04 7.60
CA LEU A 246 -2.49 3.19 8.44
C LEU A 246 -1.59 2.25 9.24
N ARG A 247 -1.62 2.32 10.57
CA ARG A 247 -0.94 1.39 11.46
C ARG A 247 -1.92 0.34 11.96
N VAL A 248 -1.54 -0.92 11.85
CA VAL A 248 -2.33 -2.05 12.36
C VAL A 248 -1.52 -2.80 13.42
N ILE A 249 -2.09 -2.92 14.60
CA ILE A 249 -1.55 -3.72 15.69
C ILE A 249 -2.40 -4.97 15.82
N THR A 250 -1.74 -6.12 15.89
CA THR A 250 -2.37 -7.42 16.07
C THR A 250 -1.91 -8.08 17.39
N CYS A 251 -2.51 -9.21 17.72
CA CYS A 251 -2.06 -10.09 18.80
C CYS A 251 -2.06 -11.55 18.34
N ASP A 252 -1.45 -12.45 19.15
CA ASP A 252 -1.48 -13.90 18.94
C ASP A 252 -2.88 -14.49 19.12
#